data_e9e89ebc4fb97176cd0715e1d8e4851f
#
_entry.id   e9e89ebc4fb97176cd0715e1d8e4851f
#
_cell.length_a   1.000
_cell.length_b   1.000
_cell.length_c   1.000
_cell.angle_alpha   90.00
_cell.angle_beta   90.00
_cell.angle_gamma   90.00
#
_symmetry.space_group_name_H-M   'P 1'
#
loop_
_entity.id
_entity.type
_entity.pdbx_description
1 polymer ?
#
loop_
_entity_poly.entity_id
_entity_poly.type
_entity_poly.pdbx_seq_one_letter_code
_entity_poly.pdbx_strand_id
1 'polypeptide(L)'
;MYLRRMIFYAPIMGVGAVFMAVEKAPSMAWINVLTVVAVTVLMTINFLLMSSKFKVLQSIVDRLNLAARESLTGILVVRAFSKQKHEEEKFDGVNREYADTNLFINRVMSVIMPTLTLLQNLIPVLIIVVCADKIAQSTMQVGDMMAFIQYSATIMQSFMMISMMFIMIPRAKVSITRISEVLSRENVIVETDNPAKAGFDRCTLEFDNVSFRYPDGEEYALENISFKVNPGEVTAIIGSTGCGKSSLIQLIPCLYEVTEGAVKINGVNVKDFRLTDLRELIGYVPQKSQLFSGTIKSNLLVGDENATQQDIERAARIAQAYDFIMEKDGQFDEPVSQGGTNLSGGQRQRMAIARALVKNAPVCIFDDSFSALDFKTDANLRRALRENLSEANIIIVGQRVASIMDADRILVMDEGKVVGQGTHKELIETCKEYQEIAYSQLSKEEM
;
A
#
# COMPACT_ATOMS: atom_id res chain seq x y z
N MET A 1 5.14 -23.35 -16.22
CA MET A 1 5.26 -24.42 -17.20
C MET A 1 5.35 -23.92 -18.65
N TYR A 2 4.56 -22.96 -19.09
CA TYR A 2 4.59 -22.37 -20.44
C TYR A 2 5.94 -21.73 -20.81
N LEU A 3 6.53 -20.93 -19.93
CA LEU A 3 7.81 -20.24 -20.19
C LEU A 3 8.96 -21.21 -20.49
N ARG A 4 9.05 -22.33 -19.79
CA ARG A 4 10.04 -23.40 -20.06
C ARG A 4 9.92 -23.97 -21.47
N ARG A 5 8.70 -24.21 -21.95
CA ARG A 5 8.45 -24.70 -23.30
C ARG A 5 8.86 -23.68 -24.36
N MET A 6 8.58 -22.43 -24.15
CA MET A 6 8.93 -21.37 -25.11
C MET A 6 10.44 -21.13 -25.18
N ILE A 7 11.12 -21.07 -24.04
CA ILE A 7 12.55 -20.71 -23.96
C ILE A 7 13.46 -21.87 -24.41
N PHE A 8 13.16 -23.08 -24.03
CA PHE A 8 14.04 -24.22 -24.30
C PHE A 8 13.52 -25.13 -25.41
N TYR A 9 12.25 -25.53 -25.34
CA TYR A 9 11.68 -26.51 -26.26
C TYR A 9 11.57 -25.95 -27.69
N ALA A 10 11.06 -24.72 -27.87
CA ALA A 10 10.84 -24.18 -29.21
C ALA A 10 12.16 -23.97 -29.99
N PRO A 11 13.23 -23.38 -29.45
CA PRO A 11 14.50 -23.25 -30.16
C PRO A 11 15.13 -24.63 -30.49
N ILE A 12 15.12 -25.56 -29.53
CA ILE A 12 15.71 -26.90 -29.72
C ILE A 12 14.96 -27.66 -30.83
N MET A 13 13.63 -27.66 -30.77
CA MET A 13 12.81 -28.33 -31.79
C MET A 13 12.94 -27.63 -33.15
N GLY A 14 13.00 -26.32 -33.20
CA GLY A 14 13.18 -25.56 -34.42
C GLY A 14 14.51 -25.86 -35.11
N VAL A 15 15.62 -25.78 -34.37
CA VAL A 15 16.96 -26.11 -34.88
C VAL A 15 17.08 -27.56 -35.32
N GLY A 16 16.58 -28.49 -34.48
CA GLY A 16 16.54 -29.93 -34.81
C GLY A 16 15.75 -30.23 -36.06
N ALA A 17 14.56 -29.59 -36.24
CA ALA A 17 13.74 -29.77 -37.42
C ALA A 17 14.40 -29.19 -38.69
N VAL A 18 15.09 -28.06 -38.59
CA VAL A 18 15.87 -27.49 -39.72
C VAL A 18 16.99 -28.42 -40.13
N PHE A 19 17.76 -28.96 -39.17
CA PHE A 19 18.86 -29.89 -39.45
C PHE A 19 18.33 -31.16 -40.16
N MET A 20 17.29 -31.78 -39.59
CA MET A 20 16.69 -32.99 -40.17
C MET A 20 16.07 -32.75 -41.58
N ALA A 21 15.45 -31.60 -41.80
CA ALA A 21 14.90 -31.21 -43.08
C ALA A 21 15.98 -31.05 -44.16
N VAL A 22 17.10 -30.40 -43.80
CA VAL A 22 18.24 -30.21 -44.73
C VAL A 22 18.93 -31.55 -45.04
N GLU A 23 19.10 -32.44 -44.06
CA GLU A 23 19.68 -33.76 -44.26
C GLU A 23 18.87 -34.63 -45.17
N LYS A 24 17.54 -34.65 -45.03
CA LYS A 24 16.63 -35.47 -45.82
C LYS A 24 16.38 -34.97 -47.22
N ALA A 25 16.32 -33.64 -47.43
CA ALA A 25 16.02 -33.06 -48.75
C ALA A 25 16.72 -31.71 -48.94
N PRO A 26 18.05 -31.68 -49.15
CA PRO A 26 18.82 -30.44 -49.31
C PRO A 26 18.29 -29.57 -50.47
N SER A 27 17.86 -30.20 -51.56
CA SER A 27 17.33 -29.49 -52.75
C SER A 27 15.99 -28.78 -52.50
N MET A 28 15.34 -29.02 -51.35
CA MET A 28 14.05 -28.44 -50.97
C MET A 28 14.17 -27.49 -49.79
N ALA A 29 15.36 -27.34 -49.23
CA ALA A 29 15.58 -26.47 -48.04
C ALA A 29 15.10 -25.03 -48.25
N TRP A 30 15.08 -24.53 -49.49
CA TRP A 30 14.56 -23.20 -49.86
C TRP A 30 13.09 -22.99 -49.48
N ILE A 31 12.26 -24.08 -49.44
CA ILE A 31 10.85 -23.98 -49.00
C ILE A 31 10.78 -23.61 -47.53
N ASN A 32 11.64 -24.19 -46.71
CA ASN A 32 11.72 -23.85 -45.28
C ASN A 32 12.22 -22.42 -45.07
N VAL A 33 13.21 -21.96 -45.87
CA VAL A 33 13.66 -20.57 -45.84
C VAL A 33 12.53 -19.63 -46.23
N LEU A 34 11.80 -19.93 -47.30
CA LEU A 34 10.63 -19.14 -47.73
C LEU A 34 9.57 -19.07 -46.64
N THR A 35 9.30 -20.21 -45.94
CA THR A 35 8.35 -20.30 -44.86
C THR A 35 8.75 -19.38 -43.68
N VAL A 36 10.00 -19.47 -43.23
CA VAL A 36 10.54 -18.66 -42.14
C VAL A 36 10.49 -17.17 -42.53
N VAL A 37 10.91 -16.80 -43.73
CA VAL A 37 10.85 -15.41 -44.23
C VAL A 37 9.40 -14.90 -44.24
N ALA A 38 8.46 -15.67 -44.81
CA ALA A 38 7.05 -15.28 -44.87
C ALA A 38 6.45 -15.04 -43.46
N VAL A 39 6.70 -15.94 -42.53
CA VAL A 39 6.22 -15.79 -41.15
C VAL A 39 6.91 -14.60 -40.42
N THR A 40 8.23 -14.41 -40.64
CA THR A 40 8.96 -13.27 -40.08
C THR A 40 8.42 -11.94 -40.59
N VAL A 41 8.20 -11.81 -41.87
CA VAL A 41 7.63 -10.60 -42.49
C VAL A 41 6.23 -10.34 -41.92
N LEU A 42 5.37 -11.36 -41.88
CA LEU A 42 4.03 -11.24 -41.32
C LEU A 42 4.09 -10.75 -39.88
N MET A 43 4.92 -11.38 -39.03
CA MET A 43 5.04 -11.01 -37.59
C MET A 43 5.64 -9.61 -37.44
N THR A 44 6.63 -9.23 -38.24
CA THR A 44 7.23 -7.89 -38.19
C THR A 44 6.23 -6.80 -38.57
N ILE A 45 5.45 -7.00 -39.63
CA ILE A 45 4.39 -6.06 -40.03
C ILE A 45 3.38 -5.90 -38.89
N ASN A 46 2.92 -7.01 -38.33
CA ASN A 46 1.98 -6.97 -37.19
C ASN A 46 2.57 -6.24 -35.98
N PHE A 47 3.81 -6.53 -35.62
CA PHE A 47 4.48 -5.86 -34.50
C PHE A 47 4.56 -4.35 -34.72
N LEU A 48 4.95 -3.89 -35.89
CA LEU A 48 5.03 -2.46 -36.21
C LEU A 48 3.67 -1.76 -36.18
N LEU A 49 2.62 -2.42 -36.69
CA LEU A 49 1.26 -1.87 -36.69
C LEU A 49 0.68 -1.78 -35.27
N MET A 50 1.01 -2.73 -34.39
CA MET A 50 0.35 -2.88 -33.09
C MET A 50 1.11 -2.26 -31.93
N SER A 51 2.46 -2.19 -31.99
CA SER A 51 3.28 -1.74 -30.86
C SER A 51 2.91 -0.33 -30.37
N SER A 52 2.66 0.59 -31.31
CA SER A 52 2.21 1.96 -31.00
C SER A 52 0.80 1.97 -30.41
N LYS A 53 -0.11 1.17 -30.96
CA LYS A 53 -1.52 1.12 -30.55
C LYS A 53 -1.71 0.49 -29.17
N PHE A 54 -0.88 -0.49 -28.80
CA PHE A 54 -0.90 -1.05 -27.44
C PHE A 54 -0.49 -0.04 -26.36
N LYS A 55 0.50 0.83 -26.64
CA LYS A 55 0.87 1.92 -25.72
C LYS A 55 -0.29 2.91 -25.53
N VAL A 56 -0.93 3.31 -26.64
CA VAL A 56 -2.09 4.20 -26.61
C VAL A 56 -3.25 3.55 -25.85
N LEU A 57 -3.55 2.27 -26.13
CA LEU A 57 -4.60 1.53 -25.43
C LEU A 57 -4.38 1.51 -23.90
N GLN A 58 -3.14 1.30 -23.45
CA GLN A 58 -2.83 1.31 -22.03
C GLN A 58 -3.13 2.67 -21.38
N SER A 59 -2.73 3.77 -22.02
CA SER A 59 -3.01 5.12 -21.50
C SER A 59 -4.52 5.44 -21.49
N ILE A 60 -5.28 4.92 -22.46
CA ILE A 60 -6.73 5.07 -22.48
C ILE A 60 -7.38 4.30 -21.34
N VAL A 61 -6.93 3.06 -21.06
CA VAL A 61 -7.40 2.25 -19.93
C VAL A 61 -7.14 2.97 -18.60
N ASP A 62 -5.98 3.59 -18.44
CA ASP A 62 -5.65 4.36 -17.23
C ASP A 62 -6.58 5.56 -17.07
N ARG A 63 -6.87 6.30 -18.15
CA ARG A 63 -7.85 7.41 -18.16
C ARG A 63 -9.28 6.93 -17.89
N LEU A 64 -9.67 5.78 -18.43
CA LEU A 64 -11.00 5.19 -18.22
C LEU A 64 -11.20 4.81 -16.74
N ASN A 65 -10.18 4.16 -16.15
CA ASN A 65 -10.19 3.81 -14.73
C ASN A 65 -10.21 5.06 -13.83
N LEU A 66 -9.48 6.11 -14.21
CA LEU A 66 -9.49 7.38 -13.48
C LEU A 66 -10.89 8.01 -13.51
N ALA A 67 -11.51 8.14 -14.69
CA ALA A 67 -12.85 8.70 -14.85
C ALA A 67 -13.90 7.90 -14.05
N ALA A 68 -13.85 6.57 -14.11
CA ALA A 68 -14.75 5.71 -13.33
C ALA A 68 -14.54 5.90 -11.82
N ARG A 69 -13.28 5.95 -11.35
CA ARG A 69 -12.96 6.15 -9.93
C ARG A 69 -13.41 7.52 -9.43
N GLU A 70 -13.17 8.58 -10.19
CA GLU A 70 -13.62 9.94 -9.86
C GLU A 70 -15.12 10.00 -9.71
N SER A 71 -15.88 9.46 -10.67
CA SER A 71 -17.36 9.43 -10.62
C SER A 71 -17.88 8.62 -9.44
N LEU A 72 -17.28 7.45 -9.13
CA LEU A 72 -17.73 6.61 -8.02
C LEU A 72 -17.38 7.23 -6.67
N THR A 73 -16.16 7.76 -6.50
CA THR A 73 -15.73 8.39 -5.25
C THR A 73 -16.47 9.70 -5.00
N GLY A 74 -16.69 10.48 -6.08
CA GLY A 74 -17.39 11.76 -6.05
C GLY A 74 -18.91 11.69 -6.23
N ILE A 75 -19.54 10.52 -6.16
CA ILE A 75 -20.96 10.33 -6.52
C ILE A 75 -21.91 11.27 -5.78
N LEU A 76 -21.64 11.58 -4.50
CA LEU A 76 -22.44 12.50 -3.72
C LEU A 76 -22.34 13.94 -4.26
N VAL A 77 -21.14 14.34 -4.67
CA VAL A 77 -20.90 15.67 -5.27
C VAL A 77 -21.60 15.76 -6.63
N VAL A 78 -21.42 14.73 -7.48
CA VAL A 78 -22.06 14.67 -8.80
C VAL A 78 -23.57 14.78 -8.67
N ARG A 79 -24.17 14.09 -7.70
CA ARG A 79 -25.63 14.16 -7.43
C ARG A 79 -26.05 15.51 -6.84
N ALA A 80 -25.30 16.04 -5.88
CA ALA A 80 -25.62 17.32 -5.23
C ALA A 80 -25.62 18.49 -6.23
N PHE A 81 -24.74 18.45 -7.22
CA PHE A 81 -24.65 19.48 -8.27
C PHE A 81 -25.36 19.11 -9.57
N SER A 82 -26.11 17.98 -9.61
CA SER A 82 -26.85 17.50 -10.79
C SER A 82 -25.98 17.39 -12.05
N LYS A 83 -24.73 16.92 -11.90
CA LYS A 83 -23.75 16.80 -12.98
C LYS A 83 -23.63 15.39 -13.57
N GLN A 84 -24.62 14.52 -13.38
CA GLN A 84 -24.60 13.14 -13.88
C GLN A 84 -24.34 13.08 -15.38
N LYS A 85 -25.04 13.90 -16.16
CA LYS A 85 -24.89 13.95 -17.63
C LYS A 85 -23.49 14.37 -18.05
N HIS A 86 -22.87 15.32 -17.34
CA HIS A 86 -21.51 15.76 -17.61
C HIS A 86 -20.48 14.64 -17.38
N GLU A 87 -20.61 13.88 -16.29
CA GLU A 87 -19.72 12.74 -15.99
C GLU A 87 -19.94 11.58 -16.97
N GLU A 88 -21.18 11.34 -17.40
CA GLU A 88 -21.51 10.35 -18.43
C GLU A 88 -20.87 10.72 -19.77
N GLU A 89 -20.99 11.97 -20.22
CA GLU A 89 -20.38 12.46 -21.45
C GLU A 89 -18.84 12.36 -21.40
N LYS A 90 -18.23 12.69 -20.26
CA LYS A 90 -16.79 12.55 -20.00
C LYS A 90 -16.35 11.09 -20.11
N PHE A 91 -17.07 10.18 -19.45
CA PHE A 91 -16.78 8.74 -19.50
C PHE A 91 -16.95 8.18 -20.92
N ASP A 92 -18.07 8.52 -21.59
CA ASP A 92 -18.38 8.08 -22.95
C ASP A 92 -17.33 8.54 -23.96
N GLY A 93 -16.78 9.73 -23.82
CA GLY A 93 -15.68 10.22 -24.66
C GLY A 93 -14.46 9.30 -24.61
N VAL A 94 -14.02 8.95 -23.40
CA VAL A 94 -12.89 8.03 -23.20
C VAL A 94 -13.22 6.61 -23.63
N ASN A 95 -14.47 6.15 -23.35
CA ASN A 95 -14.92 4.83 -23.73
C ASN A 95 -15.00 4.62 -25.25
N ARG A 96 -15.42 5.64 -26.00
CA ARG A 96 -15.38 5.60 -27.49
C ARG A 96 -13.96 5.48 -28.01
N GLU A 97 -13.02 6.27 -27.49
CA GLU A 97 -11.60 6.20 -27.87
C GLU A 97 -11.02 4.79 -27.58
N TYR A 98 -11.40 4.21 -26.42
CA TYR A 98 -11.08 2.82 -26.08
C TYR A 98 -11.65 1.82 -27.09
N ALA A 99 -12.95 1.93 -27.38
CA ALA A 99 -13.63 1.05 -28.30
C ALA A 99 -13.01 1.09 -29.71
N ASP A 100 -12.76 2.29 -30.24
CA ASP A 100 -12.16 2.47 -31.58
C ASP A 100 -10.74 1.90 -31.65
N THR A 101 -9.91 2.17 -30.64
CA THR A 101 -8.54 1.64 -30.56
C THR A 101 -8.55 0.12 -30.45
N ASN A 102 -9.42 -0.43 -29.59
CA ASN A 102 -9.55 -1.87 -29.39
C ASN A 102 -10.11 -2.57 -30.64
N LEU A 103 -11.07 -1.97 -31.33
CA LEU A 103 -11.59 -2.48 -32.60
C LEU A 103 -10.50 -2.55 -33.66
N PHE A 104 -9.65 -1.52 -33.78
CA PHE A 104 -8.51 -1.56 -34.70
C PHE A 104 -7.58 -2.73 -34.37
N ILE A 105 -7.19 -2.88 -33.10
CA ILE A 105 -6.34 -3.96 -32.63
C ILE A 105 -6.96 -5.32 -32.95
N ASN A 106 -8.24 -5.52 -32.61
CA ASN A 106 -8.93 -6.78 -32.84
C ASN A 106 -9.09 -7.09 -34.35
N ARG A 107 -9.34 -6.10 -35.20
CA ARG A 107 -9.37 -6.29 -36.68
C ARG A 107 -8.02 -6.77 -37.22
N VAL A 108 -6.91 -6.16 -36.78
CA VAL A 108 -5.58 -6.61 -37.16
C VAL A 108 -5.31 -8.03 -36.67
N MET A 109 -5.63 -8.32 -35.39
CA MET A 109 -5.47 -9.65 -34.80
C MET A 109 -6.32 -10.71 -35.49
N SER A 110 -7.54 -10.37 -35.91
CA SER A 110 -8.43 -11.33 -36.59
C SER A 110 -7.92 -11.78 -37.97
N VAL A 111 -7.01 -11.04 -38.60
CA VAL A 111 -6.39 -11.42 -39.86
C VAL A 111 -5.17 -12.33 -39.67
N ILE A 112 -4.49 -12.26 -38.52
CA ILE A 112 -3.25 -13.01 -38.27
C ILE A 112 -3.50 -14.53 -38.31
N MET A 113 -4.47 -15.02 -37.52
CA MET A 113 -4.72 -16.45 -37.43
C MET A 113 -5.12 -17.10 -38.74
N PRO A 114 -6.08 -16.56 -39.51
CA PRO A 114 -6.38 -17.11 -40.83
C PRO A 114 -5.18 -17.08 -41.79
N THR A 115 -4.37 -16.02 -41.77
CA THR A 115 -3.16 -15.93 -42.64
C THR A 115 -2.13 -16.98 -42.25
N LEU A 116 -1.88 -17.20 -40.95
CA LEU A 116 -0.99 -18.25 -40.48
C LEU A 116 -1.52 -19.64 -40.85
N THR A 117 -2.83 -19.88 -40.71
CA THR A 117 -3.46 -21.14 -41.11
C THR A 117 -3.37 -21.35 -42.61
N LEU A 118 -3.55 -20.30 -43.40
CA LEU A 118 -3.36 -20.37 -44.87
C LEU A 118 -1.93 -20.77 -45.22
N LEU A 119 -0.93 -20.13 -44.63
CA LEU A 119 0.48 -20.48 -44.86
C LEU A 119 0.74 -21.94 -44.42
N GLN A 120 0.22 -22.35 -43.24
CA GLN A 120 0.39 -23.70 -42.72
C GLN A 120 -0.18 -24.79 -43.67
N ASN A 121 -1.24 -24.48 -44.41
CA ASN A 121 -1.85 -25.44 -45.37
C ASN A 121 -1.27 -25.33 -46.78
N LEU A 122 -0.80 -24.16 -47.21
CA LEU A 122 -0.19 -23.99 -48.51
C LEU A 122 1.21 -24.63 -48.62
N ILE A 123 2.00 -24.66 -47.54
CA ILE A 123 3.34 -25.21 -47.51
C ILE A 123 3.35 -26.69 -47.83
N PRO A 124 2.53 -27.57 -47.20
CA PRO A 124 2.42 -28.99 -47.58
C PRO A 124 2.03 -29.17 -49.05
N VAL A 125 1.08 -28.38 -49.55
CA VAL A 125 0.68 -28.45 -50.97
C VAL A 125 1.87 -28.13 -51.88
N LEU A 126 2.62 -27.07 -51.58
CA LEU A 126 3.82 -26.72 -52.35
C LEU A 126 4.87 -27.86 -52.29
N ILE A 127 5.08 -28.48 -51.12
CA ILE A 127 5.99 -29.58 -50.94
C ILE A 127 5.55 -30.78 -51.80
N ILE A 128 4.26 -31.12 -51.80
CA ILE A 128 3.72 -32.21 -52.60
C ILE A 128 3.94 -31.99 -54.10
N VAL A 129 3.64 -30.79 -54.61
CA VAL A 129 3.81 -30.43 -56.00
C VAL A 129 5.29 -30.56 -56.44
N VAL A 130 6.22 -30.00 -55.61
CA VAL A 130 7.67 -30.07 -55.91
C VAL A 130 8.23 -31.49 -55.74
N CYS A 131 7.69 -32.30 -54.82
CA CYS A 131 8.10 -33.70 -54.64
C CYS A 131 7.56 -34.62 -55.71
N ALA A 132 6.40 -34.36 -56.29
CA ALA A 132 5.76 -35.24 -57.27
C ALA A 132 6.71 -35.59 -58.44
N ASP A 133 7.36 -34.60 -59.01
CA ASP A 133 8.34 -34.80 -60.11
C ASP A 133 9.55 -35.64 -59.64
N LYS A 134 10.05 -35.39 -58.44
CA LYS A 134 11.21 -36.09 -57.87
C LYS A 134 10.90 -37.56 -57.53
N ILE A 135 9.69 -37.84 -57.04
CA ILE A 135 9.20 -39.18 -56.79
C ILE A 135 9.00 -39.93 -58.11
N ALA A 136 8.42 -39.27 -59.12
CA ALA A 136 8.27 -39.86 -60.47
C ALA A 136 9.61 -40.24 -61.10
N GLN A 137 10.67 -39.46 -60.87
CA GLN A 137 12.04 -39.72 -61.27
C GLN A 137 12.81 -40.69 -60.37
N SER A 138 12.15 -41.25 -59.35
CA SER A 138 12.76 -42.19 -58.38
C SER A 138 13.96 -41.57 -57.58
N THR A 139 14.08 -40.25 -57.53
CA THR A 139 15.14 -39.56 -56.81
C THR A 139 14.79 -39.25 -55.35
N MET A 140 13.53 -39.51 -54.97
CA MET A 140 13.00 -39.29 -53.58
C MET A 140 11.96 -40.31 -53.25
N GLN A 141 11.94 -40.78 -51.97
CA GLN A 141 10.89 -41.69 -51.50
C GLN A 141 9.71 -40.88 -50.92
N VAL A 142 8.51 -41.48 -50.97
CA VAL A 142 7.29 -40.89 -50.37
C VAL A 142 7.47 -40.62 -48.88
N GLY A 143 8.20 -41.53 -48.17
CA GLY A 143 8.52 -41.36 -46.75
C GLY A 143 9.32 -40.08 -46.44
N ASP A 144 10.27 -39.71 -47.33
CA ASP A 144 11.08 -38.50 -47.19
C ASP A 144 10.22 -37.23 -47.37
N MET A 145 9.27 -37.25 -48.31
CA MET A 145 8.29 -36.18 -48.53
C MET A 145 7.43 -35.97 -47.24
N MET A 146 6.90 -37.07 -46.66
CA MET A 146 6.08 -36.99 -45.46
C MET A 146 6.90 -36.47 -44.27
N ALA A 147 8.14 -36.92 -44.09
CA ALA A 147 9.05 -36.43 -43.08
C ALA A 147 9.35 -34.92 -43.26
N PHE A 148 9.58 -34.49 -44.50
CA PHE A 148 9.85 -33.08 -44.80
C PHE A 148 8.64 -32.18 -44.50
N ILE A 149 7.41 -32.61 -44.82
CA ILE A 149 6.18 -31.88 -44.43
C ILE A 149 6.11 -31.72 -42.90
N GLN A 150 6.39 -32.79 -42.15
CA GLN A 150 6.35 -32.78 -40.67
C GLN A 150 7.44 -31.84 -40.11
N TYR A 151 8.65 -31.86 -40.67
CA TYR A 151 9.72 -30.94 -40.20
C TYR A 151 9.38 -29.48 -40.55
N SER A 152 8.82 -29.22 -41.71
CA SER A 152 8.39 -27.87 -42.09
C SER A 152 7.29 -27.34 -41.13
N ALA A 153 6.32 -28.17 -40.79
CA ALA A 153 5.30 -27.78 -39.76
C ALA A 153 5.92 -27.52 -38.40
N THR A 154 6.91 -28.33 -37.98
CA THR A 154 7.61 -28.15 -36.71
C THR A 154 8.45 -26.86 -36.68
N ILE A 155 9.13 -26.54 -37.79
CA ILE A 155 9.88 -25.27 -37.97
C ILE A 155 8.94 -24.09 -37.81
N MET A 156 7.81 -24.09 -38.53
CA MET A 156 6.82 -23.03 -38.45
C MET A 156 6.24 -22.85 -37.04
N GLN A 157 5.86 -23.94 -36.37
CA GLN A 157 5.34 -23.90 -35.01
C GLN A 157 6.38 -23.38 -34.00
N SER A 158 7.63 -23.83 -34.11
CA SER A 158 8.74 -23.36 -33.28
C SER A 158 8.97 -21.87 -33.46
N PHE A 159 8.95 -21.40 -34.71
CA PHE A 159 9.13 -20.00 -35.03
C PHE A 159 7.99 -19.12 -34.48
N MET A 160 6.74 -19.58 -34.55
CA MET A 160 5.60 -18.90 -33.93
C MET A 160 5.75 -18.81 -32.41
N MET A 161 6.20 -19.88 -31.74
CA MET A 161 6.46 -19.87 -30.31
C MET A 161 7.56 -18.88 -29.92
N ILE A 162 8.66 -18.84 -30.70
CA ILE A 162 9.76 -17.86 -30.50
C ILE A 162 9.25 -16.43 -30.70
N SER A 163 8.43 -16.18 -31.71
CA SER A 163 7.85 -14.85 -31.97
C SER A 163 6.98 -14.37 -30.80
N MET A 164 6.23 -15.25 -30.15
CA MET A 164 5.47 -14.88 -28.93
C MET A 164 6.35 -14.49 -27.75
N MET A 165 7.61 -14.97 -27.68
CA MET A 165 8.54 -14.57 -26.62
C MET A 165 8.86 -13.08 -26.68
N PHE A 166 8.98 -12.50 -27.89
CA PHE A 166 9.26 -11.06 -28.05
C PHE A 166 8.17 -10.16 -27.46
N ILE A 167 6.93 -10.67 -27.34
CA ILE A 167 5.82 -9.97 -26.69
C ILE A 167 5.82 -10.18 -25.18
N MET A 168 6.18 -11.38 -24.73
CA MET A 168 6.10 -11.75 -23.29
C MET A 168 7.31 -11.27 -22.49
N ILE A 169 8.52 -11.29 -23.04
CA ILE A 169 9.75 -10.92 -22.34
C ILE A 169 9.71 -9.48 -21.81
N PRO A 170 9.32 -8.44 -22.59
CA PRO A 170 9.23 -7.07 -22.06
C PRO A 170 8.25 -6.95 -20.88
N ARG A 171 7.10 -7.64 -20.93
CA ARG A 171 6.14 -7.64 -19.84
C ARG A 171 6.71 -8.30 -18.57
N ALA A 172 7.36 -9.45 -18.74
CA ALA A 172 8.02 -10.14 -17.64
C ALA A 172 9.13 -9.28 -17.02
N LYS A 173 9.93 -8.60 -17.84
CA LYS A 173 10.98 -7.68 -17.36
C LYS A 173 10.41 -6.58 -16.49
N VAL A 174 9.34 -5.89 -16.91
CA VAL A 174 8.70 -4.83 -16.12
C VAL A 174 8.20 -5.37 -14.77
N SER A 175 7.56 -6.55 -14.77
CA SER A 175 7.08 -7.18 -13.55
C SER A 175 8.24 -7.55 -12.60
N ILE A 176 9.33 -8.13 -13.14
CA ILE A 176 10.51 -8.47 -12.38
C ILE A 176 11.15 -7.22 -11.78
N THR A 177 11.29 -6.14 -12.56
CA THR A 177 11.85 -4.87 -12.06
C THR A 177 11.03 -4.33 -10.89
N ARG A 178 9.70 -4.27 -11.02
CA ARG A 178 8.81 -3.81 -9.93
C ARG A 178 8.93 -4.67 -8.67
N ILE A 179 8.99 -5.99 -8.84
CA ILE A 179 9.17 -6.92 -7.71
C ILE A 179 10.56 -6.69 -7.09
N SER A 180 11.60 -6.57 -7.91
CA SER A 180 12.97 -6.31 -7.45
C SER A 180 13.09 -4.98 -6.70
N GLU A 181 12.43 -3.92 -7.17
CA GLU A 181 12.38 -2.62 -6.49
C GLU A 181 11.80 -2.73 -5.07
N VAL A 182 10.74 -3.54 -4.89
CA VAL A 182 10.17 -3.78 -3.55
C VAL A 182 11.09 -4.65 -2.70
N LEU A 183 11.62 -5.74 -3.25
CA LEU A 183 12.46 -6.69 -2.51
C LEU A 183 13.85 -6.13 -2.18
N SER A 184 14.38 -5.22 -3.00
CA SER A 184 15.67 -4.57 -2.76
C SER A 184 15.59 -3.33 -1.87
N ARG A 185 14.39 -2.93 -1.45
CA ARG A 185 14.23 -1.80 -0.55
C ARG A 185 14.62 -2.22 0.85
N GLU A 186 15.72 -1.67 1.34
CA GLU A 186 16.18 -1.89 2.71
C GLU A 186 15.26 -1.17 3.70
N ASN A 187 15.04 -1.78 4.85
CA ASN A 187 14.33 -1.14 5.93
C ASN A 187 15.19 0.01 6.46
N VAL A 188 14.62 1.20 6.54
CA VAL A 188 15.32 2.38 7.11
C VAL A 188 15.61 2.16 8.59
N ILE A 189 14.67 1.52 9.30
CA ILE A 189 14.82 1.20 10.72
C ILE A 189 15.41 -0.21 10.83
N VAL A 190 16.63 -0.30 11.32
CA VAL A 190 17.35 -1.56 11.49
C VAL A 190 17.41 -1.90 12.98
N GLU A 191 16.97 -3.11 13.32
CA GLU A 191 17.06 -3.60 14.69
C GLU A 191 18.52 -3.85 15.09
N THR A 192 18.85 -3.57 16.35
CA THR A 192 20.18 -3.85 16.90
C THR A 192 20.38 -5.36 17.14
N ASP A 193 21.61 -5.84 16.94
CA ASP A 193 21.96 -7.25 17.20
C ASP A 193 21.90 -7.62 18.69
N ASN A 194 22.06 -6.62 19.59
CA ASN A 194 22.04 -6.80 21.03
C ASN A 194 20.98 -5.88 21.69
N PRO A 195 19.68 -6.23 21.57
CA PRO A 195 18.62 -5.39 22.09
C PRO A 195 18.63 -5.28 23.61
N ALA A 196 18.35 -4.08 24.09
CA ALA A 196 18.13 -3.83 25.50
C ALA A 196 16.87 -4.57 25.98
N LYS A 197 16.87 -5.00 27.24
CA LYS A 197 15.69 -5.66 27.83
C LYS A 197 14.60 -4.63 28.07
N ALA A 198 13.39 -4.93 27.61
CA ALA A 198 12.15 -4.26 27.98
C ALA A 198 11.44 -5.08 29.06
N GLY A 199 10.60 -4.44 29.85
CA GLY A 199 9.89 -5.11 30.97
C GLY A 199 9.79 -4.16 32.14
N PHE A 200 9.24 -2.96 31.87
CA PHE A 200 9.09 -1.90 32.85
C PHE A 200 7.60 -1.70 33.14
N ASP A 201 7.22 -1.80 34.40
CA ASP A 201 5.87 -1.45 34.86
C ASP A 201 5.67 0.07 34.89
N ARG A 202 6.76 0.81 35.03
CA ARG A 202 6.80 2.29 35.03
C ARG A 202 7.94 2.79 34.16
N CYS A 203 7.67 3.79 33.33
CA CYS A 203 8.64 4.34 32.40
C CYS A 203 8.88 5.82 32.64
N THR A 204 10.12 6.26 32.49
CA THR A 204 10.45 7.65 32.19
C THR A 204 10.63 7.78 30.68
N LEU A 205 10.08 8.82 30.07
CA LEU A 205 10.33 9.15 28.66
C LEU A 205 11.15 10.44 28.59
N GLU A 206 12.22 10.44 27.81
CA GLU A 206 13.10 11.60 27.67
C GLU A 206 13.43 11.84 26.20
N PHE A 207 13.27 13.08 25.79
CA PHE A 207 13.80 13.60 24.53
C PHE A 207 15.05 14.42 24.85
N ASP A 208 16.17 14.03 24.27
CA ASP A 208 17.48 14.63 24.52
C ASP A 208 18.03 15.23 23.23
N ASN A 209 17.88 16.54 23.07
CA ASN A 209 18.29 17.34 21.89
C ASN A 209 17.83 16.72 20.56
N VAL A 210 16.58 16.31 20.48
CA VAL A 210 16.03 15.59 19.32
C VAL A 210 15.75 16.55 18.17
N SER A 211 16.39 16.30 17.03
CA SER A 211 16.04 16.90 15.74
C SER A 211 15.64 15.79 14.77
N PHE A 212 14.60 16.05 13.98
CA PHE A 212 14.07 15.07 13.05
C PHE A 212 13.73 15.69 11.71
N ARG A 213 14.12 15.01 10.65
CA ARG A 213 13.78 15.30 9.25
C ARG A 213 13.27 14.05 8.57
N TYR A 214 12.20 14.17 7.80
CA TYR A 214 11.70 13.07 6.99
C TYR A 214 12.72 12.67 5.91
N PRO A 215 12.79 11.39 5.50
CA PRO A 215 13.80 10.92 4.54
C PRO A 215 13.84 11.70 3.22
N ASP A 216 12.68 12.17 2.75
CA ASP A 216 12.56 12.92 1.49
C ASP A 216 12.43 14.45 1.73
N GLY A 217 12.57 14.93 2.98
CA GLY A 217 12.45 16.34 3.35
C GLY A 217 13.79 17.06 3.34
N GLU A 218 13.79 18.31 2.90
CA GLU A 218 14.97 19.19 2.97
C GLU A 218 15.11 19.89 4.34
N GLU A 219 13.96 20.19 4.98
CA GLU A 219 13.89 20.93 6.24
C GLU A 219 13.63 20.00 7.43
N TYR A 220 14.04 20.46 8.62
CA TYR A 220 13.73 19.78 9.87
C TYR A 220 12.23 19.94 10.20
N ALA A 221 11.58 18.83 10.50
CA ALA A 221 10.21 18.81 11.03
C ALA A 221 10.19 19.06 12.55
N LEU A 222 11.30 18.76 13.23
CA LEU A 222 11.53 19.00 14.66
C LEU A 222 12.98 19.46 14.84
N GLU A 223 13.20 20.49 15.71
CA GLU A 223 14.52 21.01 16.00
C GLU A 223 14.77 21.14 17.49
N ASN A 224 15.86 20.54 17.98
CA ASN A 224 16.40 20.69 19.35
C ASN A 224 15.35 20.47 20.45
N ILE A 225 14.50 19.45 20.31
CA ILE A 225 13.46 19.13 21.28
C ILE A 225 14.07 18.45 22.51
N SER A 226 13.87 19.02 23.69
CA SER A 226 14.31 18.44 24.96
C SER A 226 13.25 18.57 26.01
N PHE A 227 12.77 17.44 26.56
CA PHE A 227 11.87 17.37 27.71
C PHE A 227 11.91 15.97 28.32
N LYS A 228 11.36 15.86 29.53
CA LYS A 228 11.28 14.58 30.24
C LYS A 228 9.88 14.41 30.84
N VAL A 229 9.30 13.21 30.67
CA VAL A 229 8.02 12.80 31.26
C VAL A 229 8.32 11.81 32.37
N ASN A 230 7.77 12.03 33.55
CA ASN A 230 7.95 11.13 34.70
C ASN A 230 6.82 10.09 34.75
N PRO A 231 7.03 8.93 35.43
CA PRO A 231 6.00 7.92 35.57
C PRO A 231 4.70 8.48 36.17
N GLY A 232 3.57 8.15 35.54
CA GLY A 232 2.25 8.61 35.96
C GLY A 232 1.90 10.05 35.58
N GLU A 233 2.77 10.76 34.86
CA GLU A 233 2.56 12.14 34.42
C GLU A 233 1.65 12.18 33.16
N VAL A 234 0.67 13.08 33.19
CA VAL A 234 -0.15 13.41 32.01
C VAL A 234 0.50 14.60 31.31
N THR A 235 1.11 14.34 30.16
CA THR A 235 1.73 15.38 29.33
C THR A 235 0.88 15.67 28.10
N ALA A 236 0.48 16.92 27.93
CA ALA A 236 -0.24 17.37 26.74
C ALA A 236 0.69 18.08 25.75
N ILE A 237 0.40 17.94 24.47
CA ILE A 237 1.13 18.62 23.38
C ILE A 237 0.13 19.44 22.59
N ILE A 238 0.33 20.75 22.51
CA ILE A 238 -0.51 21.68 21.75
C ILE A 238 0.32 22.53 20.81
N GLY A 239 -0.31 23.09 19.78
CA GLY A 239 0.30 23.98 18.80
C GLY A 239 -0.49 24.01 17.50
N SER A 240 -0.09 24.87 16.57
CA SER A 240 -0.72 25.06 15.27
C SER A 240 -0.73 23.74 14.43
N THR A 241 -1.60 23.70 13.42
CA THR A 241 -1.59 22.58 12.48
C THR A 241 -0.29 22.60 11.68
N GLY A 242 0.39 21.46 11.61
CA GLY A 242 1.67 21.36 10.90
C GLY A 242 2.92 21.66 11.73
N CYS A 243 2.81 22.09 13.00
CA CYS A 243 3.97 22.40 13.85
C CYS A 243 4.79 21.17 14.33
N GLY A 244 4.50 19.94 13.88
CA GLY A 244 5.32 18.76 14.18
C GLY A 244 4.81 17.84 15.29
N LYS A 245 3.62 18.06 15.89
CA LYS A 245 3.08 17.25 17.00
C LYS A 245 3.04 15.75 16.71
N SER A 246 2.43 15.35 15.59
CA SER A 246 2.36 13.94 15.21
C SER A 246 3.75 13.37 14.89
N SER A 247 4.65 14.16 14.31
CA SER A 247 6.04 13.74 14.08
C SER A 247 6.74 13.43 15.39
N LEU A 248 6.55 14.28 16.42
CA LEU A 248 7.15 14.11 17.73
C LEU A 248 6.74 12.78 18.38
N ILE A 249 5.45 12.50 18.45
CA ILE A 249 4.95 11.28 19.11
C ILE A 249 5.24 9.99 18.33
N GLN A 250 5.44 10.09 17.01
CA GLN A 250 5.80 8.94 16.17
C GLN A 250 7.24 8.48 16.36
N LEU A 251 8.11 9.30 16.93
CA LEU A 251 9.47 8.91 17.29
C LEU A 251 9.49 7.98 18.52
N ILE A 252 8.51 8.05 19.39
CA ILE A 252 8.45 7.24 20.62
C ILE A 252 8.34 5.73 20.31
N PRO A 253 7.39 5.26 19.47
CA PRO A 253 7.30 3.86 19.06
C PRO A 253 8.31 3.50 17.95
N CYS A 254 9.29 4.37 17.68
CA CYS A 254 10.27 4.21 16.61
C CYS A 254 9.59 3.88 15.25
N LEU A 255 8.57 4.69 14.86
CA LEU A 255 8.01 4.66 13.51
C LEU A 255 8.90 5.43 12.52
N TYR A 256 9.70 6.35 13.05
CA TYR A 256 10.80 7.04 12.38
C TYR A 256 11.99 7.11 13.34
N GLU A 257 13.18 7.19 12.80
CA GLU A 257 14.41 7.42 13.59
C GLU A 257 14.71 8.93 13.68
N VAL A 258 15.26 9.34 14.81
CA VAL A 258 15.76 10.71 15.00
C VAL A 258 16.92 10.99 14.06
N THR A 259 17.02 12.20 13.56
CA THR A 259 18.19 12.63 12.77
C THR A 259 19.36 12.99 13.68
N GLU A 260 19.08 13.66 14.80
CA GLU A 260 20.07 14.02 15.82
C GLU A 260 19.43 13.87 17.21
N GLY A 261 20.28 13.65 18.22
CA GLY A 261 19.81 13.43 19.59
C GLY A 261 19.32 12.01 19.87
N ALA A 262 18.50 11.84 20.88
CA ALA A 262 17.96 10.54 21.27
C ALA A 262 16.60 10.65 21.97
N VAL A 263 15.69 9.72 21.65
CA VAL A 263 14.51 9.44 22.46
C VAL A 263 14.82 8.25 23.36
N LYS A 264 14.59 8.40 24.66
CA LYS A 264 14.99 7.39 25.66
C LYS A 264 13.78 6.97 26.52
N ILE A 265 13.69 5.68 26.80
CA ILE A 265 12.77 5.10 27.81
C ILE A 265 13.64 4.52 28.93
N ASN A 266 13.46 5.01 30.16
CA ASN A 266 14.28 4.65 31.32
C ASN A 266 15.80 4.78 31.07
N GLY A 267 16.21 5.84 30.33
CA GLY A 267 17.60 6.11 29.98
C GLY A 267 18.17 5.31 28.82
N VAL A 268 17.41 4.34 28.26
CA VAL A 268 17.80 3.54 27.11
C VAL A 268 17.20 4.15 25.85
N ASN A 269 18.01 4.31 24.79
CA ASN A 269 17.54 4.84 23.53
C ASN A 269 16.52 3.89 22.87
N VAL A 270 15.41 4.42 22.35
CA VAL A 270 14.35 3.61 21.72
C VAL A 270 14.85 2.75 20.56
N LYS A 271 15.90 3.16 19.84
CA LYS A 271 16.52 2.39 18.77
C LYS A 271 17.30 1.16 19.26
N ASP A 272 17.67 1.12 20.55
CA ASP A 272 18.45 0.04 21.12
C ASP A 272 17.56 -1.10 21.64
N PHE A 273 16.24 -0.94 21.60
CA PHE A 273 15.30 -2.02 21.87
C PHE A 273 15.01 -2.85 20.62
N ARG A 274 14.57 -4.11 20.81
CA ARG A 274 13.85 -4.81 19.75
C ARG A 274 12.51 -4.08 19.53
N LEU A 275 12.14 -3.83 18.28
CA LEU A 275 10.93 -3.04 17.96
C LEU A 275 9.65 -3.64 18.54
N THR A 276 9.54 -4.97 18.57
CA THR A 276 8.42 -5.66 19.22
C THR A 276 8.35 -5.33 20.71
N ASP A 277 9.48 -5.43 21.42
CA ASP A 277 9.56 -5.22 22.86
C ASP A 277 9.34 -3.73 23.23
N LEU A 278 9.87 -2.79 22.43
CA LEU A 278 9.58 -1.36 22.55
C LEU A 278 8.08 -1.07 22.42
N ARG A 279 7.47 -1.62 21.37
CA ARG A 279 6.05 -1.40 21.07
C ARG A 279 5.13 -2.10 22.06
N GLU A 280 5.63 -3.13 22.77
CA GLU A 280 4.90 -3.71 23.92
C GLU A 280 4.75 -2.70 25.09
N LEU A 281 5.68 -1.78 25.26
CA LEU A 281 5.60 -0.73 26.28
C LEU A 281 4.66 0.42 25.91
N ILE A 282 4.11 0.45 24.68
CA ILE A 282 3.41 1.62 24.14
C ILE A 282 2.00 1.24 23.67
N GLY A 283 0.98 1.88 24.25
CA GLY A 283 -0.38 1.93 23.73
C GLY A 283 -0.53 3.18 22.83
N TYR A 284 -0.74 2.99 21.54
CA TYR A 284 -0.77 4.10 20.58
C TYR A 284 -2.14 4.23 19.91
N VAL A 285 -2.74 5.40 19.98
CA VAL A 285 -3.99 5.76 19.30
C VAL A 285 -3.70 6.80 18.22
N PRO A 286 -3.73 6.41 16.94
CA PRO A 286 -3.46 7.33 15.85
C PRO A 286 -4.63 8.30 15.62
N GLN A 287 -4.35 9.46 15.04
CA GLN A 287 -5.34 10.49 14.69
C GLN A 287 -6.51 9.93 13.85
N LYS A 288 -6.21 9.06 12.87
CA LYS A 288 -7.23 8.35 12.10
C LYS A 288 -7.56 7.02 12.75
N SER A 289 -8.70 6.95 13.42
CA SER A 289 -9.22 5.74 14.09
C SER A 289 -9.66 4.68 13.07
N GLN A 290 -8.70 3.95 12.50
CA GLN A 290 -8.98 2.90 11.53
C GLN A 290 -9.29 1.58 12.22
N LEU A 291 -10.40 0.94 11.82
CA LEU A 291 -10.80 -0.39 12.28
C LEU A 291 -10.66 -1.41 11.15
N PHE A 292 -10.38 -2.65 11.55
CA PHE A 292 -10.27 -3.77 10.62
C PHE A 292 -11.61 -4.48 10.45
N SER A 293 -11.82 -5.09 9.31
CA SER A 293 -12.96 -5.98 9.07
C SER A 293 -12.88 -7.17 10.03
N GLY A 294 -14.00 -7.54 10.63
CA GLY A 294 -14.06 -8.61 11.62
C GLY A 294 -15.12 -8.34 12.67
N THR A 295 -14.84 -8.57 13.93
CA THR A 295 -15.73 -8.26 15.06
C THR A 295 -15.16 -7.12 15.91
N ILE A 296 -15.98 -6.58 16.81
CA ILE A 296 -15.51 -5.64 17.84
C ILE A 296 -14.39 -6.29 18.66
N LYS A 297 -14.59 -7.52 19.12
CA LYS A 297 -13.59 -8.30 19.88
C LYS A 297 -12.28 -8.47 19.10
N SER A 298 -12.35 -8.87 17.84
CA SER A 298 -11.14 -9.06 17.02
C SER A 298 -10.36 -7.75 16.83
N ASN A 299 -11.04 -6.61 16.77
CA ASN A 299 -10.42 -5.29 16.71
C ASN A 299 -9.72 -4.91 18.03
N LEU A 300 -10.28 -5.27 19.18
CA LEU A 300 -9.67 -5.00 20.49
C LEU A 300 -8.45 -5.91 20.73
N LEU A 301 -8.52 -7.17 20.33
CA LEU A 301 -7.42 -8.13 20.40
C LEU A 301 -6.20 -7.77 19.53
N VAL A 302 -6.32 -6.82 18.60
CA VAL A 302 -5.14 -6.27 17.89
C VAL A 302 -4.20 -5.55 18.88
N GLY A 303 -4.72 -5.03 19.99
CA GLY A 303 -3.89 -4.41 21.04
C GLY A 303 -3.07 -5.45 21.82
N ASP A 304 -3.68 -6.57 22.19
CA ASP A 304 -3.05 -7.74 22.78
C ASP A 304 -3.88 -8.98 22.41
N GLU A 305 -3.29 -9.90 21.65
CA GLU A 305 -3.96 -11.14 21.22
C GLU A 305 -4.24 -12.12 22.36
N ASN A 306 -3.52 -12.01 23.47
CA ASN A 306 -3.66 -12.85 24.66
C ASN A 306 -4.59 -12.24 25.72
N ALA A 307 -5.17 -11.07 25.45
CA ALA A 307 -6.03 -10.38 26.43
C ALA A 307 -7.25 -11.21 26.79
N THR A 308 -7.55 -11.25 28.10
CA THR A 308 -8.74 -11.92 28.60
C THR A 308 -10.01 -11.11 28.31
N GLN A 309 -11.17 -11.75 28.41
CA GLN A 309 -12.45 -11.04 28.29
C GLN A 309 -12.57 -9.89 29.32
N GLN A 310 -12.01 -10.05 30.50
CA GLN A 310 -12.01 -9.02 31.54
C GLN A 310 -11.15 -7.81 31.13
N ASP A 311 -10.00 -8.04 30.52
CA ASP A 311 -9.13 -6.97 30.01
C ASP A 311 -9.81 -6.16 28.92
N ILE A 312 -10.49 -6.85 28.00
CA ILE A 312 -11.27 -6.24 26.92
C ILE A 312 -12.40 -5.37 27.48
N GLU A 313 -13.15 -5.89 28.46
CA GLU A 313 -14.23 -5.14 29.09
C GLU A 313 -13.73 -3.96 29.90
N ARG A 314 -12.63 -4.12 30.64
CA ARG A 314 -11.97 -3.04 31.38
C ARG A 314 -11.58 -1.92 30.41
N ALA A 315 -10.89 -2.26 29.34
CA ALA A 315 -10.46 -1.29 28.32
C ALA A 315 -11.66 -0.59 27.66
N ALA A 316 -12.72 -1.33 27.34
CA ALA A 316 -13.94 -0.78 26.77
C ALA A 316 -14.65 0.20 27.73
N ARG A 317 -14.67 -0.09 29.06
CA ARG A 317 -15.24 0.79 30.09
C ARG A 317 -14.43 2.08 30.21
N ILE A 318 -13.11 1.97 30.33
CA ILE A 318 -12.23 3.15 30.39
C ILE A 318 -12.40 4.03 29.15
N ALA A 319 -12.45 3.42 27.96
CA ALA A 319 -12.66 4.12 26.69
C ALA A 319 -14.09 4.63 26.47
N GLN A 320 -14.99 4.49 27.42
CA GLN A 320 -16.42 4.84 27.29
C GLN A 320 -17.10 4.11 26.10
N ALA A 321 -16.60 2.93 25.76
CA ALA A 321 -17.08 2.14 24.63
C ALA A 321 -18.07 1.03 25.06
N TYR A 322 -18.02 0.59 26.29
CA TYR A 322 -18.74 -0.57 26.79
C TYR A 322 -20.26 -0.49 26.55
N ASP A 323 -20.88 0.64 26.86
CA ASP A 323 -22.34 0.77 26.80
C ASP A 323 -22.86 0.61 25.37
N PHE A 324 -22.26 1.34 24.40
CA PHE A 324 -22.68 1.20 23.00
C PHE A 324 -22.36 -0.19 22.39
N ILE A 325 -21.34 -0.88 22.93
CA ILE A 325 -21.04 -2.27 22.51
C ILE A 325 -22.16 -3.19 22.99
N MET A 326 -22.56 -3.05 24.24
CA MET A 326 -23.62 -3.88 24.85
C MET A 326 -25.01 -3.61 24.25
N GLU A 327 -25.25 -2.42 23.67
CA GLU A 327 -26.48 -2.08 22.95
C GLU A 327 -26.60 -2.77 21.59
N LYS A 328 -25.51 -3.34 21.06
CA LYS A 328 -25.53 -4.06 19.78
C LYS A 328 -25.98 -5.51 19.97
N ASP A 329 -26.69 -6.06 18.99
CA ASP A 329 -27.21 -7.43 19.04
C ASP A 329 -26.09 -8.47 19.24
N GLY A 330 -24.95 -8.30 18.57
CA GLY A 330 -23.78 -9.18 18.67
C GLY A 330 -22.80 -8.80 19.77
N GLN A 331 -23.00 -7.69 20.50
CA GLN A 331 -22.12 -7.17 21.54
C GLN A 331 -20.65 -7.15 21.06
N PHE A 332 -19.74 -7.83 21.76
CA PHE A 332 -18.31 -7.92 21.35
C PHE A 332 -18.09 -8.74 20.06
N ASP A 333 -19.03 -9.59 19.69
CA ASP A 333 -18.99 -10.36 18.43
C ASP A 333 -19.70 -9.64 17.27
N GLU A 334 -20.22 -8.43 17.51
CA GLU A 334 -20.82 -7.58 16.46
C GLU A 334 -19.86 -7.33 15.31
N PRO A 335 -20.30 -7.53 14.06
CA PRO A 335 -19.46 -7.32 12.89
C PRO A 335 -19.03 -5.87 12.70
N VAL A 336 -17.76 -5.66 12.37
CA VAL A 336 -17.16 -4.38 11.98
C VAL A 336 -16.83 -4.44 10.49
N SER A 337 -17.42 -3.53 9.71
CA SER A 337 -17.14 -3.39 8.28
C SER A 337 -15.74 -2.82 8.05
N GLN A 338 -15.22 -2.95 6.83
CA GLN A 338 -13.95 -2.37 6.42
C GLN A 338 -13.88 -0.86 6.76
N GLY A 339 -12.86 -0.47 7.54
CA GLY A 339 -12.70 0.90 8.02
C GLY A 339 -13.72 1.32 9.09
N GLY A 340 -14.55 0.40 9.60
CA GLY A 340 -15.55 0.69 10.62
C GLY A 340 -16.71 1.57 10.12
N THR A 341 -17.06 1.49 8.83
CA THR A 341 -18.08 2.36 8.22
C THR A 341 -19.47 2.20 8.81
N ASN A 342 -19.76 1.09 9.47
CA ASN A 342 -21.00 0.83 10.21
C ASN A 342 -21.01 1.40 11.64
N LEU A 343 -19.94 2.09 12.06
CA LEU A 343 -19.85 2.77 13.34
C LEU A 343 -19.80 4.30 13.14
N SER A 344 -20.32 5.06 14.11
CA SER A 344 -20.17 6.52 14.11
C SER A 344 -18.71 6.94 14.31
N GLY A 345 -18.36 8.20 13.99
CA GLY A 345 -16.99 8.73 14.21
C GLY A 345 -16.53 8.57 15.65
N GLY A 346 -17.34 8.97 16.62
CA GLY A 346 -17.04 8.85 18.03
C GLY A 346 -16.97 7.38 18.52
N GLN A 347 -17.79 6.46 17.95
CA GLN A 347 -17.69 5.04 18.25
C GLN A 347 -16.39 4.45 17.74
N ARG A 348 -15.98 4.77 16.51
CA ARG A 348 -14.68 4.34 15.97
C ARG A 348 -13.52 4.83 16.81
N GLN A 349 -13.58 6.07 17.28
CA GLN A 349 -12.53 6.66 18.11
C GLN A 349 -12.44 5.98 19.46
N ARG A 350 -13.57 5.76 20.16
CA ARG A 350 -13.60 5.00 21.41
C ARG A 350 -13.11 3.57 21.24
N MET A 351 -13.40 2.92 20.11
CA MET A 351 -12.85 1.61 19.79
C MET A 351 -11.33 1.62 19.62
N ALA A 352 -10.77 2.63 18.95
CA ALA A 352 -9.32 2.77 18.78
C ALA A 352 -8.63 3.03 20.14
N ILE A 353 -9.26 3.83 21.01
CA ILE A 353 -8.79 4.07 22.37
C ILE A 353 -8.84 2.76 23.18
N ALA A 354 -9.96 2.04 23.18
CA ALA A 354 -10.09 0.76 23.86
C ALA A 354 -9.03 -0.24 23.42
N ARG A 355 -8.75 -0.33 22.11
CA ARG A 355 -7.69 -1.18 21.55
C ARG A 355 -6.32 -0.88 22.16
N ALA A 356 -5.95 0.38 22.28
CA ALA A 356 -4.68 0.77 22.89
C ALA A 356 -4.62 0.45 24.40
N LEU A 357 -5.77 0.52 25.09
CA LEU A 357 -5.88 0.28 26.52
C LEU A 357 -5.96 -1.21 26.91
N VAL A 358 -6.34 -2.09 25.98
CA VAL A 358 -6.32 -3.56 26.23
C VAL A 358 -4.94 -4.01 26.67
N LYS A 359 -3.90 -3.47 26.04
CA LYS A 359 -2.49 -3.79 26.28
C LYS A 359 -1.97 -3.43 27.67
N ASN A 360 -2.61 -2.51 28.38
CA ASN A 360 -2.18 -2.01 29.69
C ASN A 360 -0.72 -1.51 29.72
N ALA A 361 -0.32 -0.83 28.66
CA ALA A 361 1.05 -0.38 28.46
C ALA A 361 1.44 0.76 29.42
N PRO A 362 2.72 0.84 29.86
CA PRO A 362 3.20 1.91 30.75
C PRO A 362 3.31 3.29 30.07
N VAL A 363 3.20 3.36 28.74
CA VAL A 363 3.15 4.61 27.98
C VAL A 363 1.93 4.57 27.07
N CYS A 364 1.02 5.52 27.22
CA CYS A 364 -0.18 5.66 26.38
C CYS A 364 -0.15 6.97 25.59
N ILE A 365 -0.24 6.88 24.26
CA ILE A 365 -0.16 8.03 23.35
C ILE A 365 -1.50 8.19 22.62
N PHE A 366 -2.07 9.37 22.70
CA PHE A 366 -3.36 9.73 22.07
C PHE A 366 -3.15 10.89 21.10
N ASP A 367 -3.10 10.58 19.78
CA ASP A 367 -2.93 11.58 18.73
C ASP A 367 -4.29 12.14 18.30
N ASP A 368 -4.62 13.35 18.74
CA ASP A 368 -5.89 14.06 18.47
C ASP A 368 -7.14 13.19 18.65
N SER A 369 -7.06 12.29 19.65
CA SER A 369 -8.01 11.18 19.83
C SER A 369 -9.29 11.58 20.54
N PHE A 370 -9.46 12.84 20.94
CA PHE A 370 -10.64 13.34 21.67
C PHE A 370 -11.52 14.27 20.83
N SER A 371 -11.03 14.70 19.66
CA SER A 371 -11.67 15.73 18.83
C SER A 371 -13.06 15.36 18.27
N ALA A 372 -13.32 14.05 18.04
CA ALA A 372 -14.60 13.56 17.54
C ALA A 372 -15.58 13.14 18.66
N LEU A 373 -15.22 13.34 19.93
CA LEU A 373 -16.06 13.04 21.08
C LEU A 373 -16.87 14.28 21.48
N ASP A 374 -18.07 14.05 22.01
CA ASP A 374 -18.84 15.09 22.69
C ASP A 374 -18.20 15.44 24.03
N PHE A 375 -18.46 16.65 24.54
CA PHE A 375 -17.83 17.19 25.76
C PHE A 375 -18.00 16.30 26.98
N LYS A 376 -19.17 15.65 27.16
CA LYS A 376 -19.43 14.78 28.30
C LYS A 376 -18.62 13.49 28.24
N THR A 377 -18.59 12.87 27.05
CA THR A 377 -17.79 11.66 26.81
C THR A 377 -16.29 11.93 26.94
N ASP A 378 -15.80 13.07 26.41
CA ASP A 378 -14.40 13.50 26.54
C ASP A 378 -14.01 13.69 28.03
N ALA A 379 -14.82 14.42 28.81
CA ALA A 379 -14.56 14.64 30.24
C ALA A 379 -14.56 13.33 31.04
N ASN A 380 -15.52 12.43 30.78
CA ASN A 380 -15.60 11.13 31.44
C ASN A 380 -14.42 10.23 31.09
N LEU A 381 -14.02 10.22 29.83
CA LEU A 381 -12.86 9.46 29.36
C LEU A 381 -11.57 9.93 30.01
N ARG A 382 -11.31 11.24 30.05
CA ARG A 382 -10.10 11.80 30.71
C ARG A 382 -10.06 11.46 32.20
N ARG A 383 -11.20 11.54 32.88
CA ARG A 383 -11.32 11.11 34.30
C ARG A 383 -11.00 9.62 34.44
N ALA A 384 -11.61 8.77 33.63
CA ALA A 384 -11.38 7.34 33.63
C ALA A 384 -9.92 6.96 33.35
N LEU A 385 -9.26 7.66 32.40
CA LEU A 385 -7.83 7.48 32.14
C LEU A 385 -6.98 7.81 33.36
N ARG A 386 -7.20 8.93 34.05
CA ARG A 386 -6.47 9.31 35.26
C ARG A 386 -6.67 8.31 36.41
N GLU A 387 -7.90 7.86 36.61
CA GLU A 387 -8.24 6.92 37.71
C GLU A 387 -7.65 5.51 37.50
N ASN A 388 -7.60 5.05 36.24
CA ASN A 388 -7.21 3.66 35.93
C ASN A 388 -5.76 3.52 35.41
N LEU A 389 -5.12 4.60 35.02
CA LEU A 389 -3.76 4.61 34.44
C LEU A 389 -2.81 5.51 35.27
N SER A 390 -2.98 5.55 36.57
CA SER A 390 -2.22 6.43 37.48
C SER A 390 -0.71 6.17 37.48
N GLU A 391 -0.24 5.03 37.00
CA GLU A 391 1.17 4.65 36.93
C GLU A 391 1.74 4.79 35.52
N ALA A 392 0.88 4.88 34.49
CA ALA A 392 1.29 5.02 33.11
C ALA A 392 1.50 6.48 32.71
N ASN A 393 2.45 6.73 31.82
CA ASN A 393 2.62 8.02 31.17
C ASN A 393 1.52 8.21 30.13
N ILE A 394 0.76 9.27 30.25
CA ILE A 394 -0.30 9.62 29.30
C ILE A 394 0.16 10.81 28.48
N ILE A 395 0.32 10.61 27.17
CA ILE A 395 0.69 11.67 26.22
C ILE A 395 -0.53 11.98 25.36
N ILE A 396 -1.01 13.23 25.45
CA ILE A 396 -2.20 13.68 24.74
C ILE A 396 -1.79 14.76 23.74
N VAL A 397 -1.93 14.49 22.45
CA VAL A 397 -1.88 15.54 21.43
C VAL A 397 -3.28 16.11 21.27
N GLY A 398 -3.44 17.40 21.55
CA GLY A 398 -4.72 18.09 21.49
C GLY A 398 -4.67 19.35 20.65
N GLN A 399 -5.83 19.70 20.07
CA GLN A 399 -6.07 20.99 19.42
C GLN A 399 -6.96 21.89 20.26
N ARG A 400 -7.65 21.33 21.26
CA ARG A 400 -8.56 22.07 22.15
C ARG A 400 -7.92 22.25 23.51
N VAL A 401 -7.84 23.50 23.94
CA VAL A 401 -7.30 23.85 25.28
C VAL A 401 -8.11 23.18 26.39
N ALA A 402 -9.44 23.17 26.28
CA ALA A 402 -10.33 22.52 27.26
C ALA A 402 -10.04 21.02 27.45
N SER A 403 -9.47 20.33 26.47
CA SER A 403 -9.12 18.90 26.58
C SER A 403 -7.77 18.66 27.26
N ILE A 404 -6.94 19.67 27.42
CA ILE A 404 -5.56 19.53 27.92
C ILE A 404 -5.24 20.41 29.16
N MET A 405 -6.11 21.34 29.55
CA MET A 405 -5.85 22.30 30.62
C MET A 405 -5.59 21.63 31.99
N ASP A 406 -6.09 20.42 32.19
CA ASP A 406 -5.88 19.63 33.40
C ASP A 406 -4.58 18.78 33.37
N ALA A 407 -3.79 18.82 32.29
CA ALA A 407 -2.54 18.07 32.20
C ALA A 407 -1.52 18.56 33.23
N ASP A 408 -0.69 17.62 33.75
CA ASP A 408 0.37 17.96 34.71
C ASP A 408 1.45 18.80 34.03
N ARG A 409 1.62 18.60 32.71
CA ARG A 409 2.51 19.38 31.87
C ARG A 409 1.91 19.58 30.47
N ILE A 410 2.06 20.78 29.94
CA ILE A 410 1.70 21.12 28.57
C ILE A 410 2.98 21.55 27.85
N LEU A 411 3.23 20.96 26.69
CA LEU A 411 4.27 21.36 25.73
C LEU A 411 3.61 22.15 24.60
N VAL A 412 4.05 23.38 24.43
CA VAL A 412 3.59 24.26 23.35
C VAL A 412 4.56 24.16 22.20
N MET A 413 4.09 23.70 21.05
CA MET A 413 4.91 23.54 19.86
C MET A 413 4.58 24.61 18.82
N ASP A 414 5.61 25.20 18.26
CA ASP A 414 5.52 26.07 17.10
C ASP A 414 6.72 25.86 16.17
N GLU A 415 6.48 25.80 14.85
CA GLU A 415 7.48 25.61 13.79
C GLU A 415 8.55 24.53 14.12
N GLY A 416 8.12 23.36 14.61
CA GLY A 416 9.02 22.24 14.93
C GLY A 416 9.79 22.39 16.25
N LYS A 417 9.52 23.39 17.08
CA LYS A 417 10.19 23.66 18.37
C LYS A 417 9.23 23.65 19.53
N VAL A 418 9.72 23.35 20.72
CA VAL A 418 8.99 23.57 21.96
C VAL A 418 9.25 25.00 22.42
N VAL A 419 8.24 25.87 22.31
CA VAL A 419 8.32 27.30 22.65
C VAL A 419 7.88 27.60 24.09
N GLY A 420 7.15 26.66 24.72
CA GLY A 420 6.72 26.79 26.11
C GLY A 420 6.48 25.41 26.73
N GLN A 421 6.76 25.28 28.03
CA GLN A 421 6.42 24.10 28.83
C GLN A 421 6.03 24.49 30.24
N GLY A 422 4.97 23.92 30.77
CA GLY A 422 4.45 24.19 32.12
C GLY A 422 3.02 23.75 32.27
N THR A 423 2.40 24.11 33.35
CA THR A 423 0.96 23.96 33.59
C THR A 423 0.15 24.99 32.81
N HIS A 424 -1.16 24.76 32.66
CA HIS A 424 -2.06 25.73 32.04
C HIS A 424 -1.90 27.16 32.62
N LYS A 425 -1.86 27.27 33.96
CA LYS A 425 -1.74 28.56 34.66
C LYS A 425 -0.43 29.24 34.36
N GLU A 426 0.67 28.52 34.39
CA GLU A 426 2.00 29.09 34.08
C GLU A 426 2.10 29.54 32.62
N LEU A 427 1.55 28.76 31.68
CA LEU A 427 1.64 29.09 30.26
C LEU A 427 0.73 30.24 29.85
N ILE A 428 -0.41 30.43 30.50
CA ILE A 428 -1.25 31.61 30.29
C ILE A 428 -0.51 32.91 30.69
N GLU A 429 0.42 32.86 31.66
CA GLU A 429 1.20 34.03 32.08
C GLU A 429 2.49 34.21 31.29
N THR A 430 3.12 33.11 30.82
CA THR A 430 4.50 33.13 30.34
C THR A 430 4.69 32.88 28.86
N CYS A 431 3.73 32.20 28.18
CA CYS A 431 3.86 31.78 26.79
C CYS A 431 2.85 32.49 25.88
N LYS A 432 3.36 33.34 25.00
CA LYS A 432 2.52 34.13 24.09
C LYS A 432 1.75 33.23 23.11
N GLU A 433 2.40 32.22 22.55
CA GLU A 433 1.82 31.27 21.60
C GLU A 433 0.68 30.49 22.26
N TYR A 434 0.83 30.10 23.52
CA TYR A 434 -0.24 29.45 24.27
C TYR A 434 -1.41 30.41 24.56
N GLN A 435 -1.13 31.65 24.91
CA GLN A 435 -2.14 32.68 25.11
C GLN A 435 -2.99 32.90 23.85
N GLU A 436 -2.35 33.00 22.70
CA GLU A 436 -3.04 33.19 21.41
C GLU A 436 -4.00 32.01 21.12
N ILE A 437 -3.56 30.79 21.38
CA ILE A 437 -4.40 29.58 21.22
C ILE A 437 -5.54 29.57 22.25
N ALA A 438 -5.26 29.86 23.52
CA ALA A 438 -6.23 29.83 24.59
C ALA A 438 -7.31 30.89 24.40
N TYR A 439 -6.93 32.15 24.11
CA TYR A 439 -7.86 33.27 23.88
C TYR A 439 -8.73 33.08 22.62
N SER A 440 -8.27 32.28 21.66
CA SER A 440 -9.09 31.96 20.49
C SER A 440 -10.19 30.93 20.79
N GLN A 441 -10.08 30.17 21.90
CA GLN A 441 -10.94 29.00 22.20
C GLN A 441 -11.76 29.13 23.50
N LEU A 442 -11.24 29.85 24.50
CA LEU A 442 -11.86 30.01 25.81
C LEU A 442 -12.43 31.40 25.98
N SER A 443 -13.56 31.52 26.67
CA SER A 443 -14.08 32.78 27.15
C SER A 443 -13.26 33.28 28.34
N LYS A 444 -13.37 34.61 28.65
CA LYS A 444 -12.68 35.20 29.81
C LYS A 444 -13.12 34.61 31.17
N GLU A 445 -14.24 33.91 31.21
CA GLU A 445 -14.78 33.30 32.42
C GLU A 445 -14.30 31.86 32.60
N GLU A 446 -13.74 31.22 31.52
CA GLU A 446 -13.24 29.84 31.51
C GLU A 446 -11.71 29.78 31.66
N MET A 447 -11.03 30.94 31.70
CA MET A 447 -9.61 31.05 31.96
C MET A 447 -9.34 31.19 33.46
#